data_647415747c8cca04ddb6c0ad16f07af9
#
_entry.id   647415747c8cca04ddb6c0ad16f07af9
#
_cell.length_a   1.000
_cell.length_b   1.000
_cell.length_c   1.000
_cell.angle_alpha   90.00
_cell.angle_beta   90.00
_cell.angle_gamma   90.00
#
_symmetry.space_group_name_H-M   'P 1'
#
loop_
_entity.id
_entity.type
_entity.pdbx_description
1 polymer ?
#
loop_
_entity_poly.entity_id
_entity_poly.type
_entity_poly.pdbx_seq_one_letter_code
_entity_poly.pdbx_strand_id
1 'polypeptide(L)'
;MDTEIKVTDLPNFNAFRVDAVLSNGHSVGYINISLKGTIADICDLCVKDSYMYLWPNFMPVFLSIKRNRNYQNKGIGSRLLVTAIEHSKANGCTQMKGWIHGDKVRLERFYRSFGFEISGINIKLDLENIPTGA
;
A
#
# COMPACT_ATOMS: atom_id res chain seq x y z
N MET A 1 -4.11 16.50 7.96
CA MET A 1 -5.23 15.60 7.71
C MET A 1 -4.87 14.23 8.24
N ASP A 2 -5.71 13.72 9.09
CA ASP A 2 -5.43 12.45 9.74
C ASP A 2 -6.01 11.29 8.96
N THR A 3 -5.19 10.28 8.78
CA THR A 3 -5.63 9.02 8.23
C THR A 3 -5.43 7.93 9.26
N GLU A 4 -6.33 6.98 9.27
CA GLU A 4 -6.26 5.82 10.12
C GLU A 4 -5.92 4.61 9.27
N ILE A 5 -5.05 3.75 9.78
CA ILE A 5 -4.69 2.51 9.08
C ILE A 5 -5.58 1.40 9.59
N LYS A 6 -6.23 0.73 8.65
CA LYS A 6 -7.20 -0.32 8.97
C LYS A 6 -6.85 -1.60 8.23
N VAL A 7 -6.73 -2.69 8.99
CA VAL A 7 -6.44 -4.01 8.40
C VAL A 7 -7.73 -4.82 8.36
N THR A 8 -8.01 -5.42 7.22
CA THR A 8 -9.16 -6.29 7.02
C THR A 8 -8.69 -7.65 6.54
N ASP A 9 -8.90 -8.67 7.34
CA ASP A 9 -8.57 -10.03 6.95
C ASP A 9 -9.66 -10.60 6.04
N LEU A 10 -9.22 -11.33 5.01
CA LEU A 10 -10.12 -11.97 4.04
C LEU A 10 -9.81 -13.46 4.05
N PRO A 11 -10.23 -14.18 5.10
CA PRO A 11 -9.80 -15.58 5.29
C PRO A 11 -10.26 -16.52 4.18
N ASN A 12 -11.38 -16.24 3.55
CA ASN A 12 -11.87 -17.08 2.46
C ASN A 12 -11.00 -17.01 1.21
N PHE A 13 -10.14 -16.00 1.14
CA PHE A 13 -9.26 -15.79 -0.01
C PHE A 13 -7.79 -15.96 0.36
N ASN A 14 -7.48 -16.31 1.60
CA ASN A 14 -6.11 -16.33 2.10
C ASN A 14 -5.42 -15.00 1.81
N ALA A 15 -6.03 -13.92 2.23
CA ALA A 15 -5.58 -12.58 1.88
C ALA A 15 -5.93 -11.60 2.99
N PHE A 16 -5.33 -10.43 2.93
CA PHE A 16 -5.76 -9.31 3.74
C PHE A 16 -5.55 -8.01 2.98
N ARG A 17 -6.22 -6.98 3.44
CA ARG A 17 -6.14 -5.65 2.85
C ARG A 17 -5.86 -4.65 3.96
N VAL A 18 -4.99 -3.69 3.66
CA VAL A 18 -4.73 -2.56 4.56
C VAL A 18 -5.19 -1.30 3.86
N ASP A 19 -6.00 -0.51 4.52
CA ASP A 19 -6.51 0.76 3.99
C ASP A 19 -6.04 1.92 4.85
N ALA A 20 -5.78 3.05 4.20
CA ALA A 20 -5.63 4.32 4.87
C ALA A 20 -6.94 5.06 4.68
N VAL A 21 -7.66 5.32 5.77
CA VAL A 21 -8.99 5.90 5.69
C VAL A 21 -9.04 7.25 6.38
N LEU A 22 -9.84 8.15 5.81
CA LEU A 22 -10.13 9.43 6.42
C LEU A 22 -11.19 9.27 7.50
N SER A 23 -11.39 10.32 8.29
CA SER A 23 -12.40 10.32 9.36
C SER A 23 -13.81 10.05 8.83
N ASN A 24 -14.07 10.38 7.57
CA ASN A 24 -15.38 10.13 6.95
C ASN A 24 -15.52 8.71 6.38
N GLY A 25 -14.49 7.86 6.56
CA GLY A 25 -14.53 6.48 6.08
C GLY A 25 -14.02 6.26 4.66
N HIS A 26 -13.67 7.30 3.94
CA HIS A 26 -13.12 7.14 2.60
C HIS A 26 -11.70 6.61 2.64
N SER A 27 -11.43 5.58 1.82
CA SER A 27 -10.10 5.05 1.65
C SER A 27 -9.32 5.93 0.67
N VAL A 28 -8.17 6.42 1.09
CA VAL A 28 -7.28 7.21 0.23
C VAL A 28 -6.07 6.42 -0.24
N GLY A 29 -5.97 5.18 0.19
CA GLY A 29 -4.92 4.29 -0.26
C GLY A 29 -5.15 2.90 0.30
N TYR A 30 -4.57 1.91 -0.36
CA TYR A 30 -4.71 0.54 0.10
C TYR A 30 -3.57 -0.33 -0.44
N ILE A 31 -3.36 -1.44 0.24
CA ILE A 31 -2.50 -2.51 -0.27
C ILE A 31 -3.23 -3.83 -0.07
N ASN A 32 -3.26 -4.64 -1.11
CA ASN A 32 -3.84 -5.98 -1.08
C ASN A 32 -2.73 -7.01 -1.07
N ILE A 33 -2.79 -7.93 -0.12
CA ILE A 33 -1.79 -8.98 0.05
C ILE A 33 -2.47 -10.33 -0.05
N SER A 34 -1.92 -11.20 -0.89
CA SER A 34 -2.35 -12.59 -0.97
C SER A 34 -1.34 -13.45 -0.22
N LEU A 35 -1.83 -14.36 0.62
CA LEU A 35 -0.98 -15.22 1.44
C LEU A 35 -0.89 -16.60 0.79
N LYS A 36 0.32 -17.01 0.44
CA LYS A 36 0.59 -18.31 -0.19
C LYS A 36 1.65 -19.03 0.62
N GLY A 37 1.21 -19.84 1.58
CA GLY A 37 2.12 -20.51 2.50
C GLY A 37 2.87 -19.47 3.33
N THR A 38 4.19 -19.42 3.17
CA THR A 38 5.04 -18.46 3.90
C THR A 38 5.37 -17.22 3.07
N ILE A 39 4.71 -17.06 1.92
CA ILE A 39 4.98 -15.93 1.02
C ILE A 39 3.77 -15.00 1.00
N ALA A 40 4.02 -13.71 1.21
CA ALA A 40 3.03 -12.68 1.06
C ALA A 40 3.24 -12.00 -0.30
N ASP A 41 2.23 -12.10 -1.17
CA ASP A 41 2.29 -11.47 -2.49
C ASP A 41 1.57 -10.14 -2.46
N ILE A 42 2.26 -9.08 -2.87
CA ILE A 42 1.64 -7.77 -3.06
C ILE A 42 0.87 -7.83 -4.37
N CYS A 43 -0.46 -7.81 -4.27
CA CYS A 43 -1.31 -7.80 -5.45
C CYS A 43 -1.48 -6.40 -5.99
N ASP A 44 -1.55 -5.43 -5.08
CA ASP A 44 -1.90 -4.07 -5.43
C ASP A 44 -1.47 -3.12 -4.33
N LEU A 45 -0.90 -2.02 -4.72
CA LEU A 45 -0.60 -0.92 -3.79
C LEU A 45 -0.98 0.38 -4.50
N CYS A 46 -1.94 1.08 -3.97
CA CYS A 46 -2.45 2.29 -4.58
C CYS A 46 -2.61 3.37 -3.53
N VAL A 47 -2.12 4.56 -3.84
CA VAL A 47 -2.39 5.75 -3.02
C VAL A 47 -2.98 6.79 -3.95
N LYS A 48 -4.16 7.25 -3.59
CA LYS A 48 -4.88 8.20 -4.43
C LYS A 48 -4.23 9.56 -4.36
N ASP A 49 -4.19 10.23 -5.49
CA ASP A 49 -3.52 11.52 -5.59
C ASP A 49 -4.48 12.70 -5.54
N SER A 50 -5.80 12.42 -5.54
CA SER A 50 -6.76 13.52 -5.50
C SER A 50 -8.11 13.05 -5.00
N TYR A 51 -8.97 14.02 -4.72
CA TYR A 51 -10.35 13.79 -4.34
C TYR A 51 -11.30 13.76 -5.52
N MET A 52 -10.79 13.74 -6.72
CA MET A 52 -11.63 13.88 -7.91
C MET A 52 -12.79 12.89 -7.93
N TYR A 53 -12.54 11.69 -7.49
CA TYR A 53 -13.57 10.64 -7.47
C TYR A 53 -14.69 10.92 -6.48
N LEU A 54 -14.51 11.86 -5.57
CA LEU A 54 -15.54 12.23 -4.58
C LEU A 54 -16.48 13.30 -5.10
N TRP A 55 -16.15 13.91 -6.22
CA TRP A 55 -16.96 15.03 -6.72
C TRP A 55 -18.08 14.54 -7.58
N PRO A 56 -19.25 15.17 -7.47
CA PRO A 56 -20.33 14.89 -8.42
C PRO A 56 -19.89 15.18 -9.85
N ASN A 57 -20.47 14.47 -10.79
CA ASN A 57 -20.08 14.60 -12.19
C ASN A 57 -20.24 16.02 -12.75
N PHE A 58 -21.12 16.80 -12.19
CA PHE A 58 -21.35 18.17 -12.67
C PHE A 58 -20.31 19.17 -12.15
N MET A 59 -19.47 18.75 -11.22
CA MET A 59 -18.44 19.64 -10.68
C MET A 59 -17.28 19.73 -11.64
N PRO A 60 -16.77 20.95 -11.89
CA PRO A 60 -15.58 21.10 -12.72
C PRO A 60 -14.39 20.38 -12.12
N VAL A 61 -13.73 19.59 -12.94
CA VAL A 61 -12.58 18.80 -12.49
C VAL A 61 -11.47 19.70 -11.93
N PHE A 62 -11.27 20.88 -12.53
CA PHE A 62 -10.20 21.75 -12.07
C PHE A 62 -10.39 22.22 -10.63
N LEU A 63 -11.62 22.28 -10.15
CA LEU A 63 -11.84 22.64 -8.74
C LEU A 63 -11.37 21.54 -7.81
N SER A 64 -11.64 20.28 -8.16
CA SER A 64 -11.17 19.20 -7.35
C SER A 64 -9.65 19.09 -7.40
N ILE A 65 -9.04 19.35 -8.54
CA ILE A 65 -7.58 19.35 -8.66
C ILE A 65 -6.97 20.40 -7.74
N LYS A 66 -7.55 21.60 -7.70
CA LYS A 66 -7.04 22.66 -6.84
C LYS A 66 -7.17 22.32 -5.36
N ARG A 67 -8.15 21.52 -5.02
CA ARG A 67 -8.41 21.14 -3.64
C ARG A 67 -7.78 19.81 -3.29
N ASN A 68 -7.20 19.15 -4.25
CA ASN A 68 -6.73 17.81 -4.02
C ASN A 68 -5.67 17.78 -2.94
N ARG A 69 -5.57 16.64 -2.34
CA ARG A 69 -4.50 16.29 -1.44
C ARG A 69 -3.74 15.21 -2.16
N ASN A 70 -2.51 15.50 -2.53
CA ASN A 70 -1.69 14.47 -3.15
C ASN A 70 -1.24 13.53 -2.05
N TYR A 71 -2.01 12.49 -1.81
CA TYR A 71 -1.73 11.55 -0.73
C TYR A 71 -0.47 10.75 -0.97
N GLN A 72 -0.01 10.66 -2.20
CA GLN A 72 1.22 9.93 -2.51
C GLN A 72 2.45 10.52 -1.84
N ASN A 73 2.42 11.82 -1.53
CA ASN A 73 3.56 12.50 -0.90
C ASN A 73 3.36 12.71 0.60
N LYS A 74 2.43 11.99 1.22
CA LYS A 74 2.13 12.14 2.64
C LYS A 74 2.61 10.97 3.49
N GLY A 75 3.41 10.08 2.92
CA GLY A 75 3.88 8.92 3.65
C GLY A 75 2.85 7.82 3.82
N ILE A 76 1.71 7.92 3.16
CA ILE A 76 0.64 6.93 3.28
C ILE A 76 1.09 5.59 2.72
N GLY A 77 1.73 5.59 1.55
CA GLY A 77 2.25 4.36 0.96
C GLY A 77 3.20 3.63 1.89
N SER A 78 4.07 4.38 2.57
CA SER A 78 5.01 3.82 3.53
C SER A 78 4.28 3.20 4.72
N ARG A 79 3.27 3.88 5.25
CA ARG A 79 2.49 3.36 6.37
C ARG A 79 1.74 2.08 5.97
N LEU A 80 1.17 2.06 4.77
CA LEU A 80 0.48 0.87 4.26
C LEU A 80 1.45 -0.30 4.13
N LEU A 81 2.60 -0.06 3.56
CA LEU A 81 3.59 -1.13 3.35
C LEU A 81 4.15 -1.65 4.67
N VAL A 82 4.48 -0.76 5.60
CA VAL A 82 4.97 -1.18 6.91
C VAL A 82 3.94 -2.05 7.62
N THR A 83 2.68 -1.62 7.60
CA THR A 83 1.60 -2.39 8.22
C THR A 83 1.43 -3.76 7.56
N ALA A 84 1.53 -3.80 6.23
CA ALA A 84 1.42 -5.05 5.49
C ALA A 84 2.58 -5.99 5.83
N ILE A 85 3.79 -5.45 5.97
CA ILE A 85 4.96 -6.23 6.36
C ILE A 85 4.76 -6.82 7.75
N GLU A 86 4.36 -6.00 8.70
CA GLU A 86 4.14 -6.46 10.08
C GLU A 86 3.05 -7.52 10.16
N HIS A 87 1.94 -7.30 9.45
CA HIS A 87 0.83 -8.25 9.45
C HIS A 87 1.21 -9.56 8.77
N SER A 88 1.99 -9.50 7.70
CA SER A 88 2.49 -10.69 7.02
C SER A 88 3.40 -11.50 7.93
N LYS A 89 4.30 -10.83 8.67
CA LYS A 89 5.16 -11.50 9.64
C LYS A 89 4.33 -12.16 10.74
N ALA A 90 3.31 -11.47 11.22
CA ALA A 90 2.42 -12.01 12.25
C ALA A 90 1.67 -13.25 11.78
N ASN A 91 1.48 -13.38 10.46
CA ASN A 91 0.84 -14.55 9.85
C ASN A 91 1.85 -15.64 9.47
N GLY A 92 3.10 -15.49 9.87
CA GLY A 92 4.12 -16.52 9.62
C GLY A 92 4.82 -16.42 8.29
N CYS A 93 4.65 -15.34 7.56
CA CYS A 93 5.32 -15.17 6.27
C CYS A 93 6.81 -14.88 6.46
N THR A 94 7.63 -15.46 5.59
CA THR A 94 9.07 -15.27 5.61
C THR A 94 9.56 -14.41 4.45
N GLN A 95 8.72 -14.21 3.44
CA GLN A 95 9.05 -13.39 2.28
C GLN A 95 7.83 -12.59 1.82
N MET A 96 8.11 -11.43 1.24
CA MET A 96 7.12 -10.64 0.55
C MET A 96 7.58 -10.41 -0.87
N LYS A 97 6.69 -10.59 -1.83
CA LYS A 97 7.01 -10.46 -3.26
C LYS A 97 5.99 -9.57 -3.94
N GLY A 98 6.37 -9.05 -5.08
CA GLY A 98 5.46 -8.25 -5.88
C GLY A 98 6.10 -7.85 -7.20
N TRP A 99 5.42 -6.97 -7.91
CA TRP A 99 5.92 -6.42 -9.18
C TRP A 99 5.70 -4.92 -9.19
N ILE A 100 6.50 -4.25 -10.00
CA ILE A 100 6.40 -2.81 -10.16
C ILE A 100 5.53 -2.50 -11.37
N HIS A 101 4.50 -1.67 -11.14
CA HIS A 101 3.65 -1.13 -12.19
C HIS A 101 3.72 0.38 -12.17
N GLY A 102 3.82 1.00 -13.34
CA GLY A 102 3.79 2.44 -13.45
C GLY A 102 5.17 3.07 -13.42
N ASP A 103 5.36 4.13 -12.65
CA ASP A 103 6.62 4.87 -12.59
C ASP A 103 7.72 4.02 -11.95
N LYS A 104 8.49 3.36 -12.80
CA LYS A 104 9.49 2.40 -12.35
C LYS A 104 10.55 3.04 -11.47
N VAL A 105 11.06 4.20 -11.85
CA VAL A 105 12.13 4.86 -11.09
C VAL A 105 11.68 5.21 -9.69
N ARG A 106 10.49 5.81 -9.58
CA ARG A 106 9.94 6.20 -8.28
C ARG A 106 9.61 4.98 -7.42
N LEU A 107 9.01 3.96 -8.03
CA LEU A 107 8.63 2.76 -7.30
C LEU A 107 9.84 1.94 -6.87
N GLU A 108 10.87 1.85 -7.71
CA GLU A 108 12.11 1.20 -7.30
C GLU A 108 12.71 1.88 -6.08
N ARG A 109 12.77 3.20 -6.09
CA ARG A 109 13.30 3.96 -4.95
C ARG A 109 12.49 3.69 -3.70
N PHE A 110 11.16 3.70 -3.85
CA PHE A 110 10.25 3.45 -2.74
C PHE A 110 10.50 2.08 -2.13
N TYR A 111 10.50 1.03 -2.95
CA TYR A 111 10.67 -0.32 -2.43
C TYR A 111 12.08 -0.59 -1.92
N ARG A 112 13.10 -0.02 -2.57
CA ARG A 112 14.48 -0.18 -2.07
C ARG A 112 14.66 0.44 -0.69
N SER A 113 13.94 1.50 -0.38
CA SER A 113 14.03 2.15 0.93
C SER A 113 13.55 1.23 2.05
N PHE A 114 12.79 0.20 1.72
CA PHE A 114 12.33 -0.81 2.69
C PHE A 114 13.18 -2.08 2.66
N GLY A 115 14.21 -2.11 1.84
CA GLY A 115 15.09 -3.27 1.77
C GLY A 115 14.72 -4.31 0.71
N PHE A 116 13.77 -4.01 -0.15
CA PHE A 116 13.41 -4.92 -1.23
C PHE A 116 14.55 -5.05 -2.23
N GLU A 117 14.78 -6.27 -2.70
CA GLU A 117 15.64 -6.53 -3.84
C GLU A 117 14.80 -6.41 -5.10
N ILE A 118 15.36 -5.79 -6.13
CA ILE A 118 14.65 -5.54 -7.37
C ILE A 118 15.37 -6.21 -8.52
N SER A 119 14.61 -7.02 -9.29
CA SER A 119 15.12 -7.70 -10.47
C SER A 119 14.11 -7.45 -11.60
N GLY A 120 14.44 -6.54 -12.51
CA GLY A 120 13.51 -6.12 -13.54
C GLY A 120 12.31 -5.45 -12.92
N ILE A 121 11.12 -6.04 -13.09
CA ILE A 121 9.91 -5.54 -12.46
C ILE A 121 9.57 -6.29 -11.17
N ASN A 122 10.32 -7.32 -10.84
CA ASN A 122 10.04 -8.15 -9.68
C ASN A 122 10.72 -7.59 -8.43
N ILE A 123 10.00 -7.62 -7.32
CA ILE A 123 10.52 -7.15 -6.03
C ILE A 123 10.36 -8.27 -5.01
N LYS A 124 11.28 -8.31 -4.05
CA LYS A 124 11.29 -9.34 -3.03
C LYS A 124 11.91 -8.81 -1.75
N LEU A 125 11.29 -9.12 -0.64
CA LEU A 125 11.77 -8.73 0.69
C LEU A 125 11.84 -9.96 1.59
N ASP A 126 12.99 -10.15 2.23
CA ASP A 126 13.16 -11.20 3.23
C ASP A 126 12.67 -10.67 4.57
N LEU A 127 11.53 -11.19 5.01
CA LEU A 127 10.89 -10.72 6.24
C LEU A 127 11.61 -11.18 7.51
N GLU A 128 12.39 -12.25 7.41
CA GLU A 128 13.10 -12.78 8.58
C GLU A 128 14.21 -11.84 9.05
N ASN A 129 14.73 -11.01 8.16
CA ASN A 129 15.82 -10.08 8.48
C ASN A 129 15.32 -8.72 8.96
N ILE A 130 14.01 -8.54 9.11
CA ILE A 130 13.44 -7.27 9.52
C ILE A 130 13.10 -7.35 11.01
N PRO A 131 13.63 -6.42 11.84
CA PRO A 131 13.29 -6.42 13.25
C PRO A 131 11.79 -6.22 13.46
N THR A 132 11.22 -7.03 14.36
CA THR A 132 9.81 -6.91 14.70
C THR A 132 9.61 -5.68 15.58
N GLY A 133 8.60 -4.88 15.24
CA GLY A 133 8.27 -3.69 16.02
C GLY A 133 9.18 -2.50 15.78
N ALA A 134 10.02 -2.56 14.78
CA ALA A 134 10.90 -1.46 14.43
C ALA A 134 10.13 -0.31 13.78
#